data_43b18f5cd1692353785d9696279a40cb
#
_entry.id   43b18f5cd1692353785d9696279a40cb
#
_cell.length_a   1.000
_cell.length_b   1.000
_cell.length_c   1.000
_cell.angle_alpha   90.00
_cell.angle_beta   90.00
_cell.angle_gamma   90.00
#
_symmetry.space_group_name_H-M   'P 1'
#
loop_
_entity.id
_entity.type
_entity.pdbx_description
1 polymer ?
#
loop_
_entity_poly.entity_id
_entity_poly.type
_entity_poly.pdbx_seq_one_letter_code
_entity_poly.pdbx_strand_id
1 'polypeptide(L)'
;MNFIGDSETDSMAFKASLPVATIILMMLLTPFSGCLDNSGSTSDSSENQDSEGSLRINHIQMKGTHNSYHVEPLVSPTREYMYTHEELDVQASQLGVRQFEIDVWWDIRNGLRVYHNQYDSGTTCPTFENCMNTLLEWSDTNPNHHTTFIWIEPKDWPEQSTGITTTVQMSGILDEIESEIAQFWPRNKTITPADVQGNYPSLSDALANEGWPLLEDSRGKAIFVLLATGGMREIYLQDYFPTGRMFPMFTSKDDSASHAHAIFSMTDPIGDGDEIERLVAEGHIVRTRADSGGEEADNNDTSRLEAALSSGAHSISTDYPAKVESIEYWVEIPGGTPSRCNPVSAPIWCASQDIEYVD
;
A
#
# COMPACT_ATOMS: atom_id res chain seq x y z
N MET A 1 38.85 45.53 -13.12
CA MET A 1 38.12 46.53 -13.93
C MET A 1 36.68 46.53 -13.45
N ASN A 2 36.33 47.61 -12.82
CA ASN A 2 35.08 48.02 -12.21
C ASN A 2 33.88 48.03 -13.16
N PHE A 3 32.67 47.82 -12.59
CA PHE A 3 31.49 48.72 -12.49
C PHE A 3 30.33 47.85 -11.96
N ILE A 4 29.87 47.95 -10.75
CA ILE A 4 28.98 48.88 -10.02
C ILE A 4 27.73 49.31 -10.81
N GLY A 5 26.58 49.00 -10.25
CA GLY A 5 25.29 49.56 -10.65
C GLY A 5 24.15 49.05 -9.73
N ASP A 6 23.98 49.78 -8.58
CA ASP A 6 22.79 49.72 -7.71
C ASP A 6 21.57 50.34 -8.43
N SER A 7 20.38 49.83 -8.11
CA SER A 7 19.20 50.73 -7.95
C SER A 7 18.11 50.06 -7.13
N GLU A 8 17.98 50.54 -5.89
CA GLU A 8 16.77 50.47 -5.07
C GLU A 8 15.60 51.19 -5.76
N THR A 9 14.40 50.68 -5.60
CA THR A 9 13.20 51.50 -5.49
C THR A 9 12.21 50.84 -4.53
N ASP A 10 12.04 51.57 -3.41
CA ASP A 10 10.91 51.53 -2.49
C ASP A 10 9.57 51.72 -3.20
N SER A 11 8.51 51.07 -2.69
CA SER A 11 7.18 51.68 -2.57
C SER A 11 6.20 50.89 -1.72
N MET A 12 6.02 51.37 -0.52
CA MET A 12 4.80 51.73 0.22
C MET A 12 3.65 50.71 0.34
N ALA A 13 3.44 50.42 1.59
CA ALA A 13 2.26 49.83 2.22
C ALA A 13 0.99 50.67 1.99
N PHE A 14 -0.14 49.98 1.82
CA PHE A 14 -1.48 50.51 2.12
C PHE A 14 -2.25 49.54 3.00
N LYS A 15 -2.40 49.92 4.28
CA LYS A 15 -3.38 49.35 5.19
C LYS A 15 -4.74 49.97 4.89
N ALA A 16 -5.76 49.16 4.70
CA ALA A 16 -7.15 49.55 4.83
C ALA A 16 -7.89 48.57 5.75
N SER A 17 -8.21 49.08 6.93
CA SER A 17 -9.15 48.51 7.90
C SER A 17 -10.54 49.04 7.64
N LEU A 18 -11.61 48.21 7.77
CA LEU A 18 -12.97 48.62 8.18
C LEU A 18 -13.96 47.44 8.08
N PRO A 19 -15.15 47.48 8.72
CA PRO A 19 -15.36 47.12 10.13
C PRO A 19 -16.37 45.95 10.30
N VAL A 20 -16.46 45.49 11.52
CA VAL A 20 -17.44 44.53 12.08
C VAL A 20 -18.86 45.09 11.92
N ALA A 21 -19.76 44.31 11.34
CA ALA A 21 -21.20 44.52 11.46
C ALA A 21 -21.84 43.28 12.13
N THR A 22 -22.20 43.47 13.38
CA THR A 22 -23.03 42.59 14.19
C THR A 22 -24.48 42.66 13.71
N ILE A 23 -25.07 41.58 13.29
CA ILE A 23 -26.54 41.48 13.12
C ILE A 23 -27.07 40.39 14.04
N ILE A 24 -27.76 40.86 15.09
CA ILE A 24 -28.67 40.07 15.92
C ILE A 24 -30.00 40.03 15.20
N LEU A 25 -30.57 38.87 14.96
CA LEU A 25 -32.01 38.79 14.67
C LEU A 25 -32.67 37.52 15.25
N MET A 26 -33.60 37.82 16.06
CA MET A 26 -34.65 37.15 16.76
C MET A 26 -35.19 35.84 16.19
N MET A 27 -35.41 34.92 17.14
CA MET A 27 -36.35 33.80 17.08
C MET A 27 -37.78 34.26 16.85
N LEU A 28 -38.49 33.57 15.98
CA LEU A 28 -39.94 33.47 16.03
C LEU A 28 -40.35 31.99 15.89
N LEU A 29 -40.85 31.46 16.99
CA LEU A 29 -41.58 30.20 17.11
C LEU A 29 -43.01 30.38 16.59
N THR A 30 -43.48 29.54 15.70
CA THR A 30 -44.90 29.20 15.57
C THR A 30 -45.09 27.73 15.28
N PRO A 31 -45.96 27.02 15.98
CA PRO A 31 -46.34 25.65 15.67
C PRO A 31 -47.54 25.63 14.72
N PHE A 32 -47.52 24.73 13.75
CA PHE A 32 -48.75 24.32 13.07
C PHE A 32 -48.80 22.80 12.87
N SER A 33 -49.75 22.20 13.54
CA SER A 33 -50.25 20.84 13.30
C SER A 33 -51.12 20.82 12.05
N GLY A 34 -51.02 19.74 11.28
CA GLY A 34 -51.95 19.43 10.20
C GLY A 34 -51.67 18.07 9.62
N CYS A 35 -52.58 17.13 9.85
CA CYS A 35 -52.59 15.75 9.37
C CYS A 35 -53.15 15.61 7.96
N LEU A 36 -52.69 14.46 7.31
CA LEU A 36 -53.36 13.65 6.25
C LEU A 36 -53.41 14.26 4.83
N ASP A 37 -52.92 13.61 3.78
CA ASP A 37 -53.38 12.36 3.17
C ASP A 37 -52.41 11.85 2.08
N ASN A 38 -52.40 10.57 1.96
CA ASN A 38 -51.96 9.58 1.05
C ASN A 38 -52.13 9.85 -0.47
N SER A 39 -51.05 9.70 -1.25
CA SER A 39 -51.08 8.93 -2.53
C SER A 39 -49.67 8.79 -3.12
N GLY A 40 -49.31 7.55 -3.44
CA GLY A 40 -47.95 7.11 -3.76
C GLY A 40 -47.42 7.56 -5.12
N SER A 41 -46.12 7.64 -5.15
CA SER A 41 -45.26 7.26 -6.27
C SER A 41 -43.93 6.79 -5.70
N THR A 42 -43.71 5.50 -5.80
CA THR A 42 -42.41 4.85 -5.53
C THR A 42 -41.44 5.28 -6.62
N SER A 43 -40.61 6.26 -6.29
CA SER A 43 -39.32 6.39 -6.95
C SER A 43 -38.33 5.63 -6.08
N ASP A 44 -37.92 4.47 -6.52
CA ASP A 44 -36.86 3.67 -5.99
C ASP A 44 -35.54 4.44 -6.22
N SER A 45 -35.23 5.36 -5.34
CA SER A 45 -33.88 5.84 -5.14
C SER A 45 -33.26 4.83 -4.17
N SER A 46 -32.51 3.87 -4.70
CA SER A 46 -31.53 3.14 -3.93
C SER A 46 -30.48 4.17 -3.45
N GLU A 47 -30.82 4.88 -2.35
CA GLU A 47 -29.81 5.50 -1.53
C GLU A 47 -28.89 4.37 -1.07
N ASN A 48 -27.63 4.41 -1.52
CA ASN A 48 -26.55 3.67 -0.90
C ASN A 48 -26.58 3.99 0.59
N GLN A 49 -27.24 3.15 1.37
CA GLN A 49 -27.02 3.07 2.80
C GLN A 49 -25.61 2.45 2.93
N ASP A 50 -24.58 3.30 2.85
CA ASP A 50 -23.33 3.01 3.53
C ASP A 50 -23.73 2.74 4.97
N SER A 51 -23.70 1.47 5.37
CA SER A 51 -24.01 1.08 6.73
C SER A 51 -23.03 1.82 7.63
N GLU A 52 -23.52 2.81 8.37
CA GLU A 52 -22.80 3.43 9.47
C GLU A 52 -22.20 2.28 10.31
N GLY A 53 -20.89 2.00 10.16
CA GLY A 53 -20.22 0.95 10.90
C GLY A 53 -19.43 -0.10 10.10
N SER A 54 -19.20 0.00 8.78
CA SER A 54 -18.39 -0.98 8.04
C SER A 54 -16.98 -0.46 7.74
N LEU A 55 -15.95 -1.22 8.12
CA LEU A 55 -14.57 -0.90 7.78
C LEU A 55 -14.27 -1.27 6.32
N ARG A 56 -13.35 -0.53 5.71
CA ARG A 56 -12.79 -0.80 4.38
C ARG A 56 -11.32 -1.19 4.51
N ILE A 57 -10.75 -1.84 3.49
CA ILE A 57 -9.36 -2.30 3.53
C ILE A 57 -8.33 -1.17 3.68
N ASN A 58 -8.65 0.05 3.23
CA ASN A 58 -7.80 1.23 3.45
C ASN A 58 -7.98 1.90 4.83
N HIS A 59 -8.76 1.33 5.73
CA HIS A 59 -8.85 1.79 7.11
C HIS A 59 -7.86 1.10 8.06
N ILE A 60 -6.91 0.33 7.50
CA ILE A 60 -6.00 -0.53 8.25
C ILE A 60 -4.56 -0.06 8.08
N GLN A 61 -3.80 -0.06 9.18
CA GLN A 61 -2.35 0.03 9.17
C GLN A 61 -1.76 -1.30 9.64
N MET A 62 -0.88 -1.89 8.83
CA MET A 62 -0.35 -3.25 9.00
C MET A 62 1.18 -3.30 8.97
N LYS A 63 1.74 -4.34 9.58
CA LYS A 63 3.15 -4.69 9.45
C LYS A 63 3.40 -5.36 8.10
N GLY A 64 4.48 -4.95 7.44
CA GLY A 64 5.00 -5.59 6.24
C GLY A 64 6.46 -5.98 6.40
N THR A 65 6.94 -6.86 5.53
CA THR A 65 8.36 -7.17 5.39
C THR A 65 8.87 -6.76 4.01
N HIS A 66 10.10 -6.27 3.98
CA HIS A 66 10.86 -6.03 2.76
C HIS A 66 11.63 -7.30 2.42
N ASN A 67 11.72 -7.67 1.14
CA ASN A 67 12.34 -8.92 0.72
C ASN A 67 11.93 -10.10 1.61
N SER A 68 10.63 -10.36 1.72
CA SER A 68 10.05 -11.24 2.74
C SER A 68 10.58 -12.68 2.73
N TYR A 69 11.21 -13.09 1.65
CA TYR A 69 11.84 -14.40 1.42
C TYR A 69 13.30 -14.45 1.90
N HIS A 70 13.92 -13.31 2.28
CA HIS A 70 15.37 -13.14 2.40
C HIS A 70 15.99 -13.96 3.52
N VAL A 71 17.13 -14.58 3.21
CA VAL A 71 18.01 -15.27 4.14
C VAL A 71 19.43 -14.71 3.97
N GLU A 72 20.03 -14.24 5.07
CA GLU A 72 21.37 -13.68 5.08
C GLU A 72 22.40 -14.61 4.42
N PRO A 73 23.19 -14.11 3.45
CA PRO A 73 24.25 -14.90 2.84
C PRO A 73 25.38 -15.20 3.86
N LEU A 74 26.05 -16.35 3.71
CA LEU A 74 27.17 -16.76 4.59
C LEU A 74 28.29 -15.71 4.69
N VAL A 75 28.43 -14.88 3.67
CA VAL A 75 29.35 -13.73 3.62
C VAL A 75 28.58 -12.56 3.02
N SER A 76 28.09 -11.69 3.88
CA SER A 76 27.39 -10.49 3.45
C SER A 76 28.35 -9.45 2.92
N PRO A 77 28.20 -8.99 1.66
CA PRO A 77 29.06 -7.95 1.10
C PRO A 77 28.76 -6.55 1.65
N THR A 78 27.55 -6.33 2.15
CA THR A 78 27.10 -5.05 2.69
C THR A 78 26.22 -5.26 3.92
N ARG A 79 26.05 -4.22 4.74
CA ARG A 79 25.21 -4.27 5.96
C ARG A 79 23.74 -4.52 5.62
N GLU A 80 23.26 -4.00 4.51
CA GLU A 80 21.87 -4.11 4.07
C GLU A 80 21.39 -5.56 3.84
N TYR A 81 22.30 -6.54 3.70
CA TYR A 81 21.96 -7.97 3.54
C TYR A 81 22.09 -8.77 4.84
N MET A 82 22.43 -8.12 5.97
CA MET A 82 22.67 -8.80 7.26
C MET A 82 21.37 -8.94 8.07
N TYR A 83 20.37 -9.61 7.51
CA TYR A 83 19.15 -10.02 8.20
C TYR A 83 18.60 -11.31 7.59
N THR A 84 17.74 -11.98 8.32
CA THR A 84 17.07 -13.21 7.87
C THR A 84 15.62 -13.15 8.32
N HIS A 85 14.71 -13.42 7.38
CA HIS A 85 13.30 -13.59 7.69
C HIS A 85 12.98 -15.06 7.98
N GLU A 86 11.95 -15.26 8.80
CA GLU A 86 11.29 -16.54 8.96
C GLU A 86 10.56 -16.96 7.67
N GLU A 87 10.10 -18.20 7.56
CA GLU A 87 9.20 -18.66 6.51
C GLU A 87 7.96 -17.77 6.43
N LEU A 88 7.38 -17.61 5.24
CA LEU A 88 6.28 -16.66 5.00
C LEU A 88 5.03 -16.92 5.86
N ASP A 89 4.69 -18.19 6.10
CA ASP A 89 3.58 -18.58 6.98
C ASP A 89 3.87 -18.29 8.46
N VAL A 90 5.13 -18.40 8.89
CA VAL A 90 5.57 -18.01 10.24
C VAL A 90 5.49 -16.50 10.40
N GLN A 91 5.93 -15.73 9.40
CA GLN A 91 5.77 -14.27 9.40
C GLN A 91 4.29 -13.88 9.50
N ALA A 92 3.42 -14.54 8.76
CA ALA A 92 1.99 -14.28 8.77
C ALA A 92 1.32 -14.65 10.10
N SER A 93 1.62 -15.85 10.64
CA SER A 93 0.94 -16.42 11.81
C SER A 93 1.51 -15.94 13.14
N GLN A 94 2.84 -15.81 13.26
CA GLN A 94 3.49 -15.52 14.53
C GLN A 94 3.96 -14.08 14.66
N LEU A 95 4.33 -13.43 13.53
CA LEU A 95 4.86 -12.08 13.52
C LEU A 95 3.82 -11.03 13.10
N GLY A 96 2.62 -11.45 12.71
CA GLY A 96 1.53 -10.55 12.34
C GLY A 96 1.78 -9.79 11.03
N VAL A 97 2.60 -10.32 10.13
CA VAL A 97 2.88 -9.71 8.83
C VAL A 97 1.68 -9.90 7.89
N ARG A 98 1.26 -8.83 7.21
CA ARG A 98 0.15 -8.82 6.25
C ARG A 98 0.53 -8.17 4.91
N GLN A 99 1.74 -7.62 4.80
CA GLN A 99 2.32 -7.20 3.53
C GLN A 99 3.65 -7.92 3.30
N PHE A 100 3.77 -8.54 2.14
CA PHE A 100 4.94 -9.33 1.72
C PHE A 100 5.53 -8.73 0.44
N GLU A 101 6.85 -8.81 0.28
CA GLU A 101 7.56 -8.39 -0.92
C GLU A 101 8.38 -9.55 -1.47
N ILE A 102 8.17 -9.88 -2.74
CA ILE A 102 8.76 -11.02 -3.42
C ILE A 102 9.46 -10.55 -4.70
N ASP A 103 10.77 -10.66 -4.73
CA ASP A 103 11.58 -10.39 -5.92
C ASP A 103 11.59 -11.59 -6.84
N VAL A 104 11.30 -11.37 -8.10
CA VAL A 104 11.21 -12.47 -9.07
C VAL A 104 12.16 -12.28 -10.23
N TRP A 105 12.88 -13.36 -10.58
CA TRP A 105 13.76 -13.47 -11.73
C TRP A 105 13.19 -14.48 -12.72
N TRP A 106 13.01 -14.08 -13.95
CA TRP A 106 12.49 -14.97 -14.97
C TRP A 106 13.58 -15.90 -15.50
N ASP A 107 13.48 -17.18 -15.18
CA ASP A 107 14.22 -18.25 -15.82
C ASP A 107 13.32 -18.94 -16.84
N ILE A 108 13.59 -18.70 -18.12
CA ILE A 108 12.79 -19.22 -19.25
C ILE A 108 12.62 -20.76 -19.23
N ARG A 109 13.39 -21.50 -18.43
CA ARG A 109 13.32 -22.96 -18.33
C ARG A 109 12.63 -23.45 -17.07
N ASN A 110 12.68 -22.64 -16.01
CA ASN A 110 12.30 -23.07 -14.66
C ASN A 110 11.26 -22.15 -14.00
N GLY A 111 10.64 -21.22 -14.77
CA GLY A 111 9.67 -20.26 -14.24
C GLY A 111 10.31 -19.15 -13.42
N LEU A 112 9.53 -18.55 -12.52
CA LEU A 112 10.00 -17.44 -11.71
C LEU A 112 10.82 -17.94 -10.50
N ARG A 113 12.04 -17.44 -10.38
CA ARG A 113 12.96 -17.71 -9.26
C ARG A 113 12.92 -16.54 -8.29
N VAL A 114 13.04 -16.84 -6.99
CA VAL A 114 12.94 -15.85 -5.92
C VAL A 114 14.26 -15.72 -5.18
N TYR A 115 14.91 -14.59 -5.34
CA TYR A 115 16.12 -14.15 -4.61
C TYR A 115 16.39 -12.67 -4.92
N HIS A 116 17.16 -11.97 -4.07
CA HIS A 116 17.43 -10.55 -4.26
C HIS A 116 18.37 -10.28 -5.44
N ASN A 117 19.57 -10.84 -5.41
CA ASN A 117 20.54 -10.73 -6.51
C ASN A 117 21.59 -11.86 -6.45
N GLN A 118 22.53 -11.88 -7.42
CA GLN A 118 23.54 -12.95 -7.52
C GLN A 118 24.50 -13.04 -6.31
N TYR A 119 24.66 -11.97 -5.54
CA TYR A 119 25.54 -11.92 -4.35
C TYR A 119 24.75 -12.13 -3.06
N ASP A 120 23.43 -12.06 -3.17
CA ASP A 120 22.47 -12.14 -2.10
C ASP A 120 21.30 -13.04 -2.57
N SER A 121 21.58 -14.34 -2.61
CA SER A 121 20.68 -15.34 -3.20
C SER A 121 20.00 -16.23 -2.16
N GLY A 122 20.17 -15.92 -0.87
CA GLY A 122 19.49 -16.63 0.20
C GLY A 122 17.98 -16.41 0.16
N THR A 123 17.21 -17.50 0.27
CA THR A 123 15.75 -17.43 0.18
C THR A 123 15.08 -18.57 0.95
N THR A 124 13.95 -18.27 1.59
CA THR A 124 13.07 -19.26 2.23
C THR A 124 12.15 -19.96 1.22
N CYS A 125 11.87 -19.32 0.07
CA CYS A 125 11.02 -19.89 -0.97
C CYS A 125 11.66 -19.68 -2.37
N PRO A 126 12.43 -20.66 -2.89
CA PRO A 126 13.30 -20.49 -4.06
C PRO A 126 12.57 -20.33 -5.41
N THR A 127 11.24 -20.52 -5.47
CA THR A 127 10.40 -20.25 -6.64
C THR A 127 9.18 -19.43 -6.23
N PHE A 128 8.61 -18.68 -7.17
CA PHE A 128 7.39 -17.94 -6.92
C PHE A 128 6.23 -18.88 -6.54
N GLU A 129 6.14 -20.05 -7.19
CA GLU A 129 5.21 -21.11 -6.81
C GLU A 129 5.33 -21.50 -5.33
N ASN A 130 6.56 -21.70 -4.81
CA ASN A 130 6.76 -22.04 -3.41
C ASN A 130 6.24 -20.93 -2.47
N CYS A 131 6.58 -19.67 -2.77
CA CYS A 131 6.11 -18.53 -1.97
C CYS A 131 4.58 -18.44 -1.98
N MET A 132 3.96 -18.58 -3.16
CA MET A 132 2.51 -18.50 -3.30
C MET A 132 1.80 -19.64 -2.57
N ASN A 133 2.28 -20.88 -2.70
CA ASN A 133 1.69 -22.03 -2.02
C ASN A 133 1.79 -21.90 -0.50
N THR A 134 2.93 -21.45 0.04
CA THR A 134 3.12 -21.23 1.48
C THR A 134 2.10 -20.20 2.02
N LEU A 135 1.96 -19.06 1.35
CA LEU A 135 1.00 -18.02 1.76
C LEU A 135 -0.46 -18.47 1.55
N LEU A 136 -0.76 -19.20 0.49
CA LEU A 136 -2.12 -19.68 0.23
C LEU A 136 -2.54 -20.75 1.27
N GLU A 137 -1.68 -21.69 1.62
CA GLU A 137 -1.94 -22.71 2.65
C GLU A 137 -2.18 -22.03 4.02
N TRP A 138 -1.39 -21.01 4.35
CA TRP A 138 -1.65 -20.21 5.54
C TRP A 138 -3.02 -19.50 5.45
N SER A 139 -3.33 -18.85 4.34
CA SER A 139 -4.62 -18.16 4.13
C SER A 139 -5.81 -19.10 4.19
N ASP A 140 -5.67 -20.35 3.70
CA ASP A 140 -6.72 -21.37 3.75
C ASP A 140 -7.01 -21.84 5.17
N THR A 141 -5.99 -21.89 6.02
CA THR A 141 -6.12 -22.26 7.44
C THR A 141 -6.50 -21.10 8.35
N ASN A 142 -6.42 -19.85 7.85
CA ASN A 142 -6.77 -18.62 8.57
C ASN A 142 -7.78 -17.76 7.77
N PRO A 143 -8.97 -18.25 7.42
CA PRO A 143 -9.86 -17.62 6.45
C PRO A 143 -10.40 -16.24 6.87
N ASN A 144 -10.26 -15.90 8.15
CA ASN A 144 -10.72 -14.63 8.74
C ASN A 144 -9.65 -13.53 8.73
N HIS A 145 -8.44 -13.82 8.22
CA HIS A 145 -7.42 -12.77 8.11
C HIS A 145 -7.91 -11.61 7.23
N HIS A 146 -7.53 -10.38 7.55
CA HIS A 146 -7.81 -9.25 6.66
C HIS A 146 -6.95 -9.35 5.38
N THR A 147 -7.30 -8.56 4.37
CA THR A 147 -6.59 -8.57 3.08
C THR A 147 -5.08 -8.48 3.24
N THR A 148 -4.35 -9.43 2.65
CA THR A 148 -2.89 -9.39 2.53
C THR A 148 -2.46 -8.66 1.26
N PHE A 149 -1.29 -8.01 1.31
CA PHE A 149 -0.68 -7.35 0.16
C PHE A 149 0.59 -8.08 -0.24
N ILE A 150 0.64 -8.58 -1.46
CA ILE A 150 1.80 -9.29 -2.02
C ILE A 150 2.39 -8.41 -3.12
N TRP A 151 3.51 -7.79 -2.80
CA TRP A 151 4.25 -6.92 -3.71
C TRP A 151 5.25 -7.76 -4.49
N ILE A 152 5.21 -7.66 -5.81
CA ILE A 152 6.05 -8.43 -6.71
C ILE A 152 7.00 -7.48 -7.42
N GLU A 153 8.30 -7.63 -7.18
CA GLU A 153 9.34 -6.88 -7.85
C GLU A 153 9.99 -7.70 -8.96
N PRO A 154 9.67 -7.43 -10.24
CA PRO A 154 10.38 -8.05 -11.36
C PRO A 154 11.82 -7.56 -11.41
N LYS A 155 12.79 -8.47 -11.29
CA LYS A 155 14.22 -8.16 -11.42
C LYS A 155 14.68 -8.36 -12.87
N ASP A 156 15.35 -7.35 -13.40
CA ASP A 156 15.84 -7.33 -14.77
C ASP A 156 17.25 -7.90 -14.87
N TRP A 157 17.38 -9.14 -15.34
CA TRP A 157 18.68 -9.75 -15.55
C TRP A 157 19.65 -8.95 -16.44
N PRO A 158 19.25 -8.33 -17.57
CA PRO A 158 20.16 -7.54 -18.39
C PRO A 158 20.63 -6.25 -17.73
N GLU A 159 19.87 -5.66 -16.84
CA GLU A 159 20.24 -4.41 -16.17
C GLU A 159 21.49 -4.58 -15.31
N GLN A 160 21.65 -5.72 -14.66
CA GLN A 160 22.86 -6.04 -13.88
C GLN A 160 24.08 -6.36 -14.74
N SER A 161 23.91 -6.75 -15.99
CA SER A 161 25.01 -7.12 -16.89
C SER A 161 25.29 -6.13 -18.03
N THR A 162 24.29 -5.45 -18.54
CA THR A 162 24.39 -4.57 -19.72
C THR A 162 23.66 -3.23 -19.59
N GLY A 163 22.79 -3.07 -18.60
CA GLY A 163 21.95 -1.86 -18.41
C GLY A 163 20.89 -1.66 -19.49
N ILE A 164 20.54 -2.71 -20.26
CA ILE A 164 19.53 -2.62 -21.34
C ILE A 164 18.57 -3.79 -21.23
N THR A 165 17.39 -3.52 -20.68
CA THR A 165 16.25 -4.44 -20.72
C THR A 165 15.40 -4.13 -21.94
N THR A 166 15.10 -5.14 -22.75
CA THR A 166 14.26 -4.96 -23.94
C THR A 166 12.78 -5.02 -23.56
N THR A 167 11.92 -4.33 -24.34
CA THR A 167 10.46 -4.42 -24.20
C THR A 167 9.96 -5.87 -24.23
N VAL A 168 10.54 -6.72 -25.07
CA VAL A 168 10.18 -8.14 -25.18
C VAL A 168 10.49 -8.91 -23.88
N GLN A 169 11.59 -8.59 -23.21
CA GLN A 169 11.94 -9.22 -21.93
C GLN A 169 11.01 -8.71 -20.81
N MET A 170 10.70 -7.42 -20.78
CA MET A 170 9.74 -6.86 -19.83
C MET A 170 8.34 -7.46 -19.99
N SER A 171 7.84 -7.57 -21.22
CA SER A 171 6.55 -8.24 -21.47
C SER A 171 6.59 -9.71 -21.08
N GLY A 172 7.69 -10.42 -21.38
CA GLY A 172 7.84 -11.84 -21.06
C GLY A 172 7.80 -12.13 -19.56
N ILE A 173 8.46 -11.32 -18.73
CA ILE A 173 8.40 -11.50 -17.26
C ILE A 173 7.01 -11.13 -16.70
N LEU A 174 6.34 -10.12 -17.26
CA LEU A 174 4.98 -9.77 -16.87
C LEU A 174 3.98 -10.86 -17.24
N ASP A 175 4.09 -11.47 -18.45
CA ASP A 175 3.29 -12.62 -18.86
C ASP A 175 3.46 -13.78 -17.90
N GLU A 176 4.70 -14.10 -17.49
CA GLU A 176 4.99 -15.19 -16.59
C GLU A 176 4.41 -14.92 -15.18
N ILE A 177 4.59 -13.70 -14.65
CA ILE A 177 4.02 -13.31 -13.35
C ILE A 177 2.48 -13.46 -13.35
N GLU A 178 1.80 -12.89 -14.34
CA GLU A 178 0.34 -13.00 -14.47
C GLU A 178 -0.11 -14.47 -14.60
N SER A 179 0.65 -15.27 -15.36
CA SER A 179 0.39 -16.70 -15.55
C SER A 179 0.56 -17.49 -14.26
N GLU A 180 1.66 -17.30 -13.52
CA GLU A 180 1.91 -17.99 -12.26
C GLU A 180 0.92 -17.56 -11.16
N ILE A 181 0.58 -16.27 -11.04
CA ILE A 181 -0.50 -15.84 -10.14
C ILE A 181 -1.82 -16.54 -10.51
N ALA A 182 -2.14 -16.62 -11.83
CA ALA A 182 -3.35 -17.28 -12.28
C ALA A 182 -3.38 -18.77 -11.96
N GLN A 183 -2.22 -19.41 -12.00
CA GLN A 183 -2.05 -20.85 -11.78
C GLN A 183 -2.08 -21.22 -10.30
N PHE A 184 -1.36 -20.45 -9.46
CA PHE A 184 -1.10 -20.84 -8.08
C PHE A 184 -2.00 -20.11 -7.06
N TRP A 185 -2.72 -19.05 -7.46
CA TRP A 185 -3.60 -18.32 -6.55
C TRP A 185 -5.05 -18.27 -7.05
N PRO A 186 -6.03 -18.77 -6.28
CA PRO A 186 -7.42 -18.83 -6.71
C PRO A 186 -8.02 -17.44 -6.98
N ARG A 187 -8.75 -17.31 -8.09
CA ARG A 187 -9.37 -16.03 -8.49
C ARG A 187 -10.31 -15.46 -7.42
N ASN A 188 -11.08 -16.30 -6.76
CA ASN A 188 -12.01 -15.90 -5.69
C ASN A 188 -11.32 -15.44 -4.39
N LYS A 189 -10.01 -15.70 -4.27
CA LYS A 189 -9.15 -15.19 -3.18
C LYS A 189 -8.29 -13.99 -3.60
N THR A 190 -8.58 -13.38 -4.75
CA THR A 190 -7.85 -12.22 -5.28
C THR A 190 -8.80 -11.03 -5.40
N ILE A 191 -8.33 -9.85 -4.99
CA ILE A 191 -8.95 -8.56 -5.32
C ILE A 191 -8.10 -7.93 -6.42
N THR A 192 -8.69 -7.70 -7.60
CA THR A 192 -8.00 -7.16 -8.77
C THR A 192 -8.37 -5.70 -9.02
N PRO A 193 -7.62 -4.94 -9.84
CA PRO A 193 -8.02 -3.60 -10.26
C PRO A 193 -9.42 -3.56 -10.86
N ALA A 194 -9.80 -4.56 -11.68
CA ALA A 194 -11.12 -4.65 -12.30
C ALA A 194 -12.24 -4.86 -11.27
N ASP A 195 -11.99 -5.60 -10.18
CA ASP A 195 -12.98 -5.77 -9.10
C ASP A 195 -13.28 -4.44 -8.40
N VAL A 196 -12.24 -3.63 -8.17
CA VAL A 196 -12.38 -2.33 -7.52
C VAL A 196 -12.92 -1.28 -8.47
N GLN A 197 -12.49 -1.28 -9.73
CA GLN A 197 -12.99 -0.35 -10.75
C GLN A 197 -14.48 -0.55 -11.05
N GLY A 198 -14.94 -1.80 -11.07
CA GLY A 198 -16.35 -2.12 -11.37
C GLY A 198 -16.81 -1.50 -12.68
N ASN A 199 -17.89 -0.74 -12.60
CA ASN A 199 -18.50 -0.07 -13.76
C ASN A 199 -18.03 1.38 -13.98
N TYR A 200 -17.10 1.88 -13.16
CA TYR A 200 -16.58 3.24 -13.29
C TYR A 200 -15.62 3.38 -14.48
N PRO A 201 -15.51 4.59 -15.05
CA PRO A 201 -14.63 4.84 -16.20
C PRO A 201 -13.15 4.56 -15.93
N SER A 202 -12.73 4.73 -14.68
CA SER A 202 -11.36 4.47 -14.22
C SER A 202 -11.33 3.95 -12.79
N LEU A 203 -10.19 3.36 -12.39
CA LEU A 203 -9.95 2.93 -11.01
C LEU A 203 -9.98 4.12 -10.04
N SER A 204 -9.39 5.25 -10.42
CA SER A 204 -9.41 6.47 -9.60
C SER A 204 -10.83 7.02 -9.42
N ASP A 205 -11.69 6.96 -10.46
CA ASP A 205 -13.09 7.36 -10.33
C ASP A 205 -13.85 6.44 -9.38
N ALA A 206 -13.61 5.13 -9.44
CA ALA A 206 -14.23 4.17 -8.52
C ALA A 206 -13.84 4.46 -7.07
N LEU A 207 -12.54 4.66 -6.81
CA LEU A 207 -12.04 4.96 -5.45
C LEU A 207 -12.58 6.29 -4.92
N ALA A 208 -12.70 7.31 -5.76
CA ALA A 208 -13.23 8.62 -5.38
C ALA A 208 -14.74 8.61 -5.05
N ASN A 209 -15.51 7.71 -5.67
CA ASN A 209 -16.97 7.68 -5.53
C ASN A 209 -17.46 6.56 -4.59
N GLU A 210 -16.83 5.38 -4.64
CA GLU A 210 -17.25 4.20 -3.87
C GLU A 210 -16.24 3.77 -2.82
N GLY A 211 -14.94 4.10 -3.04
CA GLY A 211 -13.84 3.74 -2.16
C GLY A 211 -13.39 2.28 -2.35
N TRP A 212 -12.53 1.82 -1.45
CA TRP A 212 -12.05 0.44 -1.42
C TRP A 212 -13.12 -0.53 -0.94
N PRO A 213 -13.02 -1.82 -1.29
CA PRO A 213 -13.93 -2.86 -0.82
C PRO A 213 -14.06 -2.90 0.70
N LEU A 214 -15.21 -3.35 1.18
CA LEU A 214 -15.45 -3.58 2.60
C LEU A 214 -14.48 -4.65 3.14
N LEU A 215 -14.03 -4.46 4.37
CA LEU A 215 -13.13 -5.40 5.05
C LEU A 215 -13.74 -6.80 5.13
N GLU A 216 -15.03 -6.90 5.50
CA GLU A 216 -15.74 -8.18 5.63
C GLU A 216 -15.81 -8.95 4.30
N ASP A 217 -16.00 -8.25 3.18
CA ASP A 217 -16.05 -8.86 1.84
C ASP A 217 -14.65 -9.22 1.31
N SER A 218 -13.61 -8.78 2.01
CA SER A 218 -12.21 -8.88 1.62
C SER A 218 -11.39 -9.85 2.48
N ARG A 219 -12.01 -10.46 3.50
CA ARG A 219 -11.33 -11.45 4.35
C ARG A 219 -10.89 -12.67 3.56
N GLY A 220 -9.73 -13.22 3.93
CA GLY A 220 -9.14 -14.37 3.26
C GLY A 220 -8.69 -14.12 1.83
N LYS A 221 -8.58 -12.84 1.39
CA LYS A 221 -8.15 -12.47 0.04
C LYS A 221 -6.81 -11.74 0.05
N ALA A 222 -6.16 -11.74 -1.11
CA ALA A 222 -4.94 -10.99 -1.36
C ALA A 222 -5.11 -9.95 -2.47
N ILE A 223 -4.32 -8.89 -2.37
CA ILE A 223 -4.05 -7.92 -3.43
C ILE A 223 -2.61 -8.12 -3.88
N PHE A 224 -2.41 -8.33 -5.16
CA PHE A 224 -1.09 -8.34 -5.79
C PHE A 224 -0.75 -6.95 -6.28
N VAL A 225 0.49 -6.51 -6.04
CA VAL A 225 0.99 -5.19 -6.44
C VAL A 225 2.25 -5.33 -7.26
N LEU A 226 2.28 -4.76 -8.44
CA LEU A 226 3.48 -4.68 -9.27
C LEU A 226 4.40 -3.58 -8.72
N LEU A 227 5.51 -3.98 -8.11
CA LEU A 227 6.55 -3.08 -7.61
C LEU A 227 7.53 -2.77 -8.75
N ALA A 228 7.11 -1.92 -9.68
CA ALA A 228 7.92 -1.51 -10.82
C ALA A 228 7.64 -0.07 -11.22
N THR A 229 8.64 0.57 -11.83
CA THR A 229 8.58 1.93 -12.37
C THR A 229 8.97 1.94 -13.86
N GLY A 230 8.91 3.10 -14.51
CA GLY A 230 9.37 3.27 -15.89
C GLY A 230 8.72 2.32 -16.88
N GLY A 231 9.50 1.80 -17.81
CA GLY A 231 9.00 0.99 -18.93
C GLY A 231 8.23 -0.27 -18.52
N MET A 232 8.62 -0.93 -17.44
CA MET A 232 7.91 -2.10 -16.92
C MET A 232 6.47 -1.75 -16.50
N ARG A 233 6.30 -0.68 -15.70
CA ARG A 233 4.98 -0.19 -15.30
C ARG A 233 4.17 0.31 -16.50
N GLU A 234 4.81 1.01 -17.46
CA GLU A 234 4.13 1.51 -18.65
C GLU A 234 3.58 0.39 -19.53
N ILE A 235 4.34 -0.68 -19.72
CA ILE A 235 3.88 -1.88 -20.44
C ILE A 235 2.71 -2.51 -19.69
N TYR A 236 2.81 -2.64 -18.36
CA TYR A 236 1.72 -3.19 -17.57
C TYR A 236 0.43 -2.37 -17.68
N LEU A 237 0.53 -1.05 -17.60
CA LEU A 237 -0.61 -0.14 -17.77
C LEU A 237 -1.25 -0.24 -19.15
N GLN A 238 -0.44 -0.45 -20.20
CA GLN A 238 -0.94 -0.54 -21.57
C GLN A 238 -1.56 -1.89 -21.90
N ASP A 239 -0.92 -2.99 -21.48
CA ASP A 239 -1.23 -4.33 -22.02
C ASP A 239 -2.07 -5.19 -21.06
N TYR A 240 -2.04 -4.90 -19.73
CA TYR A 240 -2.70 -5.71 -18.71
C TYR A 240 -3.77 -4.95 -17.92
N PHE A 241 -3.55 -3.68 -17.59
CA PHE A 241 -4.47 -2.92 -16.74
C PHE A 241 -5.77 -2.54 -17.48
N PRO A 242 -6.98 -2.59 -16.86
CA PRO A 242 -7.23 -3.04 -15.47
C PRO A 242 -7.54 -4.54 -15.33
N THR A 243 -7.47 -5.32 -16.41
CA THR A 243 -7.90 -6.72 -16.45
C THR A 243 -6.87 -7.71 -15.90
N GLY A 244 -5.62 -7.28 -15.72
CA GLY A 244 -4.58 -8.02 -15.05
C GLY A 244 -4.86 -8.22 -13.55
N ARG A 245 -4.03 -9.01 -12.90
CA ARG A 245 -4.23 -9.39 -11.50
C ARG A 245 -3.55 -8.45 -10.51
N MET A 246 -2.54 -7.69 -10.97
CA MET A 246 -1.78 -6.78 -10.12
C MET A 246 -2.27 -5.34 -10.21
N PHE A 247 -2.17 -4.62 -9.11
CA PHE A 247 -2.27 -3.17 -9.10
C PHE A 247 -0.90 -2.58 -9.46
N PRO A 248 -0.79 -1.65 -10.42
CA PRO A 248 0.44 -0.90 -10.62
C PRO A 248 0.67 0.03 -9.44
N MET A 249 1.92 0.12 -8.96
CA MET A 249 2.29 1.09 -7.92
C MET A 249 2.87 2.37 -8.52
N PHE A 250 2.77 3.45 -7.74
CA PHE A 250 3.31 4.76 -8.08
C PHE A 250 4.19 5.30 -6.96
N THR A 251 5.15 6.17 -7.31
CA THR A 251 6.01 6.89 -6.35
C THR A 251 5.66 8.37 -6.25
N SER A 252 4.77 8.83 -7.12
CA SER A 252 4.23 10.20 -7.13
C SER A 252 2.96 10.21 -7.98
N LYS A 253 2.16 11.27 -7.89
CA LYS A 253 1.04 11.46 -8.82
C LYS A 253 1.58 11.83 -10.20
N ASP A 254 1.32 10.96 -11.16
CA ASP A 254 1.64 11.14 -12.58
C ASP A 254 0.33 11.35 -13.36
N ASP A 255 0.13 12.53 -13.92
CA ASP A 255 -1.11 12.89 -14.62
C ASP A 255 -1.40 11.98 -15.82
N SER A 256 -0.36 11.42 -16.45
CA SER A 256 -0.52 10.50 -17.59
C SER A 256 -1.14 9.16 -17.20
N ALA A 257 -0.99 8.76 -15.92
CA ALA A 257 -1.49 7.51 -15.35
C ALA A 257 -2.56 7.73 -14.27
N SER A 258 -3.11 8.94 -14.16
CA SER A 258 -4.07 9.31 -13.09
C SER A 258 -5.29 8.38 -13.00
N HIS A 259 -5.70 7.78 -14.13
CA HIS A 259 -6.80 6.80 -14.19
C HIS A 259 -6.54 5.51 -13.40
N ALA A 260 -5.27 5.20 -13.10
CA ALA A 260 -4.84 3.97 -12.41
C ALA A 260 -4.34 4.22 -10.97
N HIS A 261 -4.34 5.48 -10.49
CA HIS A 261 -3.85 5.79 -9.15
C HIS A 261 -4.70 5.11 -8.07
N ALA A 262 -4.09 4.20 -7.33
CA ALA A 262 -4.69 3.48 -6.22
C ALA A 262 -3.67 3.16 -5.12
N ILE A 263 -2.47 2.69 -5.50
CA ILE A 263 -1.43 2.21 -4.58
C ILE A 263 -0.12 2.95 -4.83
N PHE A 264 0.51 3.43 -3.74
CA PHE A 264 1.77 4.17 -3.78
C PHE A 264 2.83 3.49 -2.91
N SER A 265 4.10 3.60 -3.34
CA SER A 265 5.27 3.21 -2.56
C SER A 265 6.12 4.47 -2.31
N MET A 266 6.10 4.96 -1.07
CA MET A 266 6.79 6.15 -0.60
C MET A 266 7.78 5.73 0.50
N THR A 267 9.03 5.45 0.12
CA THR A 267 9.96 4.73 1.01
C THR A 267 10.68 5.61 2.03
N ASP A 268 10.55 6.93 1.95
CA ASP A 268 11.13 7.88 2.91
C ASP A 268 10.06 8.60 3.76
N PRO A 269 9.60 7.98 4.87
CA PRO A 269 8.55 8.59 5.70
C PRO A 269 9.03 9.85 6.45
N ILE A 270 10.34 10.07 6.59
CA ILE A 270 10.88 11.30 7.20
C ILE A 270 10.79 12.46 6.22
N GLY A 271 11.20 12.25 4.97
CA GLY A 271 11.16 13.28 3.92
C GLY A 271 9.79 13.50 3.33
N ASP A 272 9.00 12.44 3.16
CA ASP A 272 7.75 12.42 2.42
C ASP A 272 6.51 12.29 3.32
N GLY A 273 6.64 12.43 4.64
CA GLY A 273 5.55 12.17 5.61
C GLY A 273 4.25 12.91 5.31
N ASP A 274 4.33 14.22 5.00
CA ASP A 274 3.18 15.06 4.65
C ASP A 274 2.50 14.57 3.34
N GLU A 275 3.28 14.13 2.36
CA GLU A 275 2.75 13.62 1.10
C GLU A 275 2.10 12.23 1.30
N ILE A 276 2.68 11.38 2.14
CA ILE A 276 2.07 10.09 2.52
C ILE A 276 0.71 10.35 3.18
N GLU A 277 0.65 11.23 4.19
CA GLU A 277 -0.60 11.57 4.89
C GLU A 277 -1.65 12.10 3.91
N ARG A 278 -1.25 12.97 2.98
CA ARG A 278 -2.14 13.50 1.95
C ARG A 278 -2.71 12.40 1.04
N LEU A 279 -1.86 11.50 0.54
CA LEU A 279 -2.28 10.37 -0.30
C LEU A 279 -3.25 9.44 0.44
N VAL A 280 -2.97 9.16 1.71
CA VAL A 280 -3.83 8.34 2.58
C VAL A 280 -5.19 9.04 2.80
N ALA A 281 -5.19 10.33 3.09
CA ALA A 281 -6.42 11.12 3.28
C ALA A 281 -7.26 11.21 1.98
N GLU A 282 -6.63 11.14 0.82
CA GLU A 282 -7.30 11.07 -0.49
C GLU A 282 -7.82 9.66 -0.83
N GLY A 283 -7.63 8.67 0.06
CA GLY A 283 -8.15 7.31 -0.09
C GLY A 283 -7.22 6.34 -0.81
N HIS A 284 -5.97 6.73 -1.11
CA HIS A 284 -4.99 5.82 -1.69
C HIS A 284 -4.37 4.91 -0.62
N ILE A 285 -3.96 3.71 -1.01
CA ILE A 285 -3.15 2.83 -0.15
C ILE A 285 -1.67 3.17 -0.34
N VAL A 286 -0.95 3.37 0.77
CA VAL A 286 0.47 3.73 0.75
C VAL A 286 1.29 2.72 1.53
N ARG A 287 2.41 2.26 0.95
CA ARG A 287 3.48 1.53 1.62
C ARG A 287 4.65 2.47 1.91
N THR A 288 5.26 2.33 3.08
CA THR A 288 6.51 3.00 3.45
C THR A 288 7.49 2.05 4.13
N ARG A 289 8.71 2.50 4.41
CA ARG A 289 9.78 1.74 5.06
C ARG A 289 10.04 2.28 6.48
N ALA A 290 10.05 1.37 7.48
CA ALA A 290 10.41 1.69 8.86
C ALA A 290 11.92 1.73 9.09
N ASP A 291 12.67 1.09 8.21
CA ASP A 291 14.13 0.98 8.22
C ASP A 291 14.69 0.88 6.81
N SER A 292 15.98 1.17 6.63
CA SER A 292 16.66 1.10 5.34
C SER A 292 18.16 0.85 5.53
N GLY A 293 18.69 -0.20 4.90
CA GLY A 293 20.11 -0.53 4.93
C GLY A 293 20.66 -1.00 6.28
N GLY A 294 19.80 -1.16 7.31
CA GLY A 294 20.16 -1.64 8.64
C GLY A 294 20.70 -0.58 9.60
N GLU A 295 20.78 0.70 9.21
CA GLU A 295 21.31 1.78 10.06
C GLU A 295 20.44 2.02 11.28
N GLU A 296 19.12 2.02 11.14
CA GLU A 296 18.15 2.17 12.22
C GLU A 296 18.30 1.05 13.25
N ALA A 297 18.46 -0.18 12.77
CA ALA A 297 18.65 -1.34 13.64
C ALA A 297 19.97 -1.31 14.42
N ASP A 298 21.08 -0.94 13.77
CA ASP A 298 22.40 -0.84 14.40
C ASP A 298 22.47 0.23 15.50
N ASN A 299 21.70 1.31 15.33
CA ASN A 299 21.69 2.45 16.26
C ASN A 299 20.49 2.42 17.22
N ASN A 300 19.61 1.45 17.12
CA ASN A 300 18.31 1.42 17.80
C ASN A 300 17.54 2.74 17.60
N ASP A 301 17.56 3.27 16.37
CA ASP A 301 16.90 4.53 16.00
C ASP A 301 15.49 4.26 15.51
N THR A 302 14.50 4.71 16.26
CA THR A 302 13.06 4.55 15.93
C THR A 302 12.47 5.72 15.16
N SER A 303 13.27 6.76 14.84
CA SER A 303 12.75 8.00 14.23
C SER A 303 12.02 7.74 12.91
N ARG A 304 12.57 6.85 12.07
CA ARG A 304 11.96 6.47 10.79
C ARG A 304 10.69 5.63 11.00
N LEU A 305 10.70 4.70 11.95
CA LEU A 305 9.51 3.93 12.34
C LEU A 305 8.40 4.84 12.87
N GLU A 306 8.72 5.79 13.75
CA GLU A 306 7.76 6.74 14.29
C GLU A 306 7.15 7.62 13.20
N ALA A 307 7.97 8.11 12.26
CA ALA A 307 7.50 8.84 11.08
C ALA A 307 6.60 7.95 10.20
N ALA A 308 6.98 6.71 9.93
CA ALA A 308 6.20 5.75 9.16
C ALA A 308 4.84 5.48 9.81
N LEU A 309 4.80 5.24 11.11
CA LEU A 309 3.56 4.98 11.86
C LEU A 309 2.62 6.19 11.89
N SER A 310 3.17 7.40 12.04
CA SER A 310 2.39 8.64 12.16
C SER A 310 1.88 9.15 10.83
N SER A 311 2.57 8.87 9.72
CA SER A 311 2.18 9.31 8.37
C SER A 311 0.85 8.70 7.87
N GLY A 312 0.36 7.65 8.55
CA GLY A 312 -0.84 6.93 8.11
C GLY A 312 -0.60 5.95 6.96
N ALA A 313 0.66 5.70 6.54
CA ALA A 313 0.94 4.65 5.56
C ALA A 313 0.30 3.32 6.00
N HIS A 314 -0.28 2.59 5.05
CA HIS A 314 -1.04 1.36 5.32
C HIS A 314 -0.12 0.17 5.60
N SER A 315 0.99 0.07 4.86
CA SER A 315 1.99 -0.98 5.03
C SER A 315 3.29 -0.39 5.55
N ILE A 316 3.68 -0.79 6.76
CA ILE A 316 4.93 -0.42 7.42
C ILE A 316 5.92 -1.55 7.18
N SER A 317 6.72 -1.44 6.13
CA SER A 317 7.65 -2.46 5.66
C SER A 317 8.99 -2.39 6.41
N THR A 318 9.54 -3.53 6.81
CA THR A 318 10.75 -3.62 7.64
C THR A 318 11.60 -4.85 7.29
N ASP A 319 12.89 -4.77 7.60
CA ASP A 319 13.81 -5.92 7.63
C ASP A 319 13.82 -6.61 9.01
N TYR A 320 13.16 -5.98 10.02
CA TYR A 320 13.14 -6.45 11.42
C TYR A 320 11.70 -6.58 11.95
N PRO A 321 10.91 -7.57 11.48
CA PRO A 321 9.51 -7.74 11.91
C PRO A 321 9.37 -8.29 13.34
N ALA A 322 10.47 -8.80 13.93
CA ALA A 322 10.53 -9.34 15.29
C ALA A 322 11.88 -9.06 15.91
N LYS A 323 11.95 -9.22 17.24
CA LYS A 323 13.19 -9.06 18.01
C LYS A 323 14.21 -10.14 17.63
N VAL A 324 15.44 -9.70 17.33
CA VAL A 324 16.62 -10.54 17.09
C VAL A 324 17.56 -10.42 18.30
N GLU A 325 18.23 -11.51 18.70
CA GLU A 325 19.01 -11.59 19.95
C GLU A 325 20.04 -10.46 20.14
N SER A 326 20.68 -10.02 19.06
CA SER A 326 21.74 -9.00 19.10
C SER A 326 21.29 -7.59 18.72
N ILE A 327 20.01 -7.38 18.43
CA ILE A 327 19.43 -6.14 17.89
C ILE A 327 18.27 -5.70 18.78
N GLU A 328 18.35 -4.46 19.31
CA GLU A 328 17.29 -3.90 20.17
C GLU A 328 16.17 -3.22 19.36
N TYR A 329 16.29 -3.15 18.03
CA TYR A 329 15.31 -2.60 17.11
C TYR A 329 14.43 -3.70 16.50
N TRP A 330 13.14 -3.50 16.49
CA TRP A 330 12.15 -4.28 15.72
C TRP A 330 10.87 -3.48 15.55
N VAL A 331 10.05 -3.86 14.58
CA VAL A 331 8.79 -3.18 14.27
C VAL A 331 7.60 -3.93 14.87
N GLU A 332 6.81 -3.20 15.65
CA GLU A 332 5.48 -3.61 16.10
C GLU A 332 4.46 -2.54 15.72
N ILE A 333 3.23 -2.95 15.42
CA ILE A 333 2.13 -2.02 15.20
C ILE A 333 1.47 -1.71 16.54
N PRO A 334 1.59 -0.48 17.08
CA PRO A 334 1.11 -0.14 18.42
C PRO A 334 -0.40 -0.36 18.55
N GLY A 335 -0.81 -1.19 19.51
CA GLY A 335 -2.21 -1.52 19.75
C GLY A 335 -2.86 -2.36 18.64
N GLY A 336 -2.06 -2.91 17.73
CA GLY A 336 -2.50 -3.81 16.68
C GLY A 336 -2.37 -5.28 17.08
N THR A 337 -3.22 -6.13 16.45
CA THR A 337 -3.18 -7.59 16.57
C THR A 337 -3.84 -8.23 15.35
N PRO A 338 -3.17 -8.50 14.24
CA PRO A 338 -1.81 -8.07 13.87
C PRO A 338 -1.73 -6.62 13.38
N SER A 339 -2.86 -5.94 13.17
CA SER A 339 -2.97 -4.63 12.55
C SER A 339 -3.79 -3.68 13.42
N ARG A 340 -3.72 -2.38 13.15
CA ARG A 340 -4.53 -1.37 13.86
C ARG A 340 -5.36 -0.53 12.91
N CYS A 341 -6.31 0.21 13.47
CA CYS A 341 -6.99 1.28 12.75
C CYS A 341 -5.97 2.29 12.24
N ASN A 342 -6.07 2.62 10.96
CA ASN A 342 -5.18 3.61 10.36
C ASN A 342 -5.39 4.99 11.00
N PRO A 343 -4.34 5.68 11.47
CA PRO A 343 -4.49 6.92 12.21
C PRO A 343 -5.04 8.09 11.38
N VAL A 344 -5.02 7.99 10.04
CA VAL A 344 -5.48 9.04 9.11
C VAL A 344 -6.81 8.67 8.45
N SER A 345 -6.94 7.46 7.90
CA SER A 345 -8.10 7.07 7.08
C SER A 345 -9.20 6.32 7.84
N ALA A 346 -8.90 5.76 9.02
CA ALA A 346 -9.92 5.00 9.74
C ALA A 346 -10.99 5.90 10.36
N PRO A 347 -12.26 5.48 10.37
CA PRO A 347 -13.31 6.20 11.06
C PRO A 347 -13.08 6.17 12.58
N ILE A 348 -13.57 7.21 13.28
CA ILE A 348 -13.35 7.38 14.73
C ILE A 348 -13.86 6.22 15.59
N TRP A 349 -14.82 5.47 15.09
CA TRP A 349 -15.40 4.31 15.80
C TRP A 349 -14.61 3.01 15.53
N CYS A 350 -13.59 3.02 14.67
CA CYS A 350 -12.76 1.84 14.42
C CYS A 350 -12.09 1.36 15.70
N ALA A 351 -12.14 0.05 15.94
CA ALA A 351 -11.39 -0.60 16.99
C ALA A 351 -10.50 -1.70 16.41
N SER A 352 -9.23 -1.74 16.81
CA SER A 352 -8.25 -2.66 16.20
C SER A 352 -8.62 -4.14 16.35
N GLN A 353 -9.34 -4.51 17.40
CA GLN A 353 -9.86 -5.87 17.59
C GLN A 353 -10.91 -6.29 16.56
N ASP A 354 -11.52 -5.34 15.83
CA ASP A 354 -12.52 -5.63 14.81
C ASP A 354 -11.89 -5.89 13.43
N ILE A 355 -10.59 -5.62 13.30
CA ILE A 355 -9.86 -5.78 12.02
C ILE A 355 -9.64 -7.26 11.72
N GLU A 356 -9.09 -8.00 12.67
CA GLU A 356 -8.84 -9.43 12.50
C GLU A 356 -9.14 -10.17 13.81
N TYR A 357 -9.98 -11.18 13.70
CA TYR A 357 -10.28 -12.06 14.83
C TYR A 357 -9.16 -13.11 14.95
N VAL A 358 -8.40 -13.03 16.04
CA VAL A 358 -7.44 -14.08 16.42
C VAL A 358 -8.21 -15.06 17.29
N ASP A 359 -8.42 -16.29 16.77
CA ASP A 359 -9.06 -17.38 17.51
C ASP A 359 -8.20 -17.87 18.69
#